data_9285e88dff308d92ede84a7522ab4d9c
#
_entry.id   9285e88dff308d92ede84a7522ab4d9c
#
_cell.length_a   1.000
_cell.length_b   1.000
_cell.length_c   1.000
_cell.angle_alpha   90.00
_cell.angle_beta   90.00
_cell.angle_gamma   90.00
#
_symmetry.space_group_name_H-M   'P 1'
#
loop_
_entity.id
_entity.type
_entity.pdbx_description
1 polymer ?
#
loop_
_entity_poly.entity_id
_entity_poly.type
_entity_poly.pdbx_seq_one_letter_code
_entity_poly.pdbx_strand_id
1 'polypeptide(L)'
;MANVNKVIKYAILKGVGFDLQKAKECYDFINEEPVTKDEAKRRDGIYLIYHNGEVKPYANGCSNENVRYIGVVHEGRSFALALNDMTDVVLLPDGEKAGERRRPSRERDAIYDFDSVKNTEALCEDNPKLRDVLNDGEAIPALGVLNIIAHLRDEINNALDYIGKPKLADTWYWSSTELSLGFAWGVNFSNGNTYINYKCTAGAVRAVAAF
;
A
#
# COMPACT_ATOMS: atom_id res chain seq x y z
N MET A 1 14.05 9.99 28.73
CA MET A 1 13.48 11.28 29.24
C MET A 1 12.74 12.11 28.21
N ALA A 2 13.08 12.08 26.90
CA ALA A 2 12.39 12.87 25.86
C ALA A 2 10.92 12.47 25.59
N ASN A 3 10.53 11.21 25.77
CA ASN A 3 9.18 10.73 25.48
C ASN A 3 8.13 11.05 26.55
N VAL A 4 8.53 11.10 27.83
CA VAL A 4 7.63 11.46 28.94
C VAL A 4 7.11 12.89 28.77
N ASN A 5 7.99 13.83 28.38
CA ASN A 5 7.61 15.22 28.14
C ASN A 5 6.62 15.38 26.96
N LYS A 6 6.61 14.47 26.01
CA LYS A 6 5.70 14.50 24.84
C LYS A 6 4.30 14.04 25.22
N VAL A 7 4.18 12.99 26.03
CA VAL A 7 2.91 12.48 26.54
C VAL A 7 2.26 13.47 27.50
N ILE A 8 3.06 14.08 28.41
CA ILE A 8 2.60 15.12 29.34
C ILE A 8 2.11 16.37 28.57
N LYS A 9 2.85 16.84 27.58
CA LYS A 9 2.42 17.96 26.73
C LYS A 9 1.12 17.66 25.98
N TYR A 10 0.96 16.46 25.48
CA TYR A 10 -0.26 16.06 24.75
C TYR A 10 -1.48 15.99 25.67
N ALA A 11 -1.35 15.47 26.89
CA ALA A 11 -2.42 15.41 27.88
C ALA A 11 -2.85 16.82 28.32
N ILE A 12 -1.89 17.74 28.53
CA ILE A 12 -2.15 19.15 28.88
C ILE A 12 -2.86 19.86 27.74
N LEU A 13 -2.44 19.69 26.48
CA LEU A 13 -3.03 20.32 25.30
C LEU A 13 -4.46 19.85 25.01
N LYS A 14 -4.83 18.64 25.43
CA LYS A 14 -6.18 18.06 25.23
C LYS A 14 -7.14 18.32 26.39
N GLY A 15 -6.71 18.98 27.49
CA GLY A 15 -7.54 19.23 28.66
C GLY A 15 -8.03 17.97 29.37
N VAL A 16 -7.33 16.85 29.16
CA VAL A 16 -7.64 15.57 29.80
C VAL A 16 -6.97 15.56 31.17
N GLY A 17 -7.75 15.31 32.24
CA GLY A 17 -7.21 15.21 33.58
C GLY A 17 -6.01 14.24 33.64
N PHE A 18 -4.90 14.73 34.22
CA PHE A 18 -3.65 13.99 34.28
C PHE A 18 -3.75 12.91 35.36
N ASP A 19 -3.85 11.64 34.94
CA ASP A 19 -3.73 10.49 35.81
C ASP A 19 -2.32 9.91 35.68
N LEU A 20 -1.54 10.05 36.75
CA LEU A 20 -0.14 9.62 36.79
C LEU A 20 0.01 8.10 36.60
N GLN A 21 -0.98 7.32 37.06
CA GLN A 21 -1.00 5.88 36.94
C GLN A 21 -1.20 5.46 35.46
N LYS A 22 -2.19 6.04 34.78
CA LYS A 22 -2.43 5.81 33.34
C LYS A 22 -1.29 6.29 32.46
N ALA A 23 -0.67 7.41 32.82
CA ALA A 23 0.51 7.90 32.10
C ALA A 23 1.70 6.93 32.25
N LYS A 24 1.85 6.29 33.39
CA LYS A 24 2.88 5.28 33.62
C LYS A 24 2.58 3.99 32.86
N GLU A 25 1.35 3.51 32.88
CA GLU A 25 0.91 2.35 32.09
C GLU A 25 1.12 2.56 30.58
N CYS A 26 0.79 3.74 30.06
CA CYS A 26 1.09 4.10 28.67
C CYS A 26 2.59 4.18 28.38
N TYR A 27 3.38 4.68 29.33
CA TYR A 27 4.82 4.73 29.20
C TYR A 27 5.45 3.33 29.22
N ASP A 28 5.01 2.48 30.12
CA ASP A 28 5.47 1.09 30.24
C ASP A 28 5.07 0.30 28.99
N PHE A 29 3.82 0.44 28.49
CA PHE A 29 3.36 -0.16 27.23
C PHE A 29 4.18 0.28 26.00
N ILE A 30 4.55 1.57 25.91
CA ILE A 30 5.38 2.10 24.81
C ILE A 30 6.84 1.61 24.90
N ASN A 31 7.31 1.25 26.09
CA ASN A 31 8.69 0.81 26.30
C ASN A 31 8.85 -0.71 26.49
N GLU A 32 7.76 -1.46 26.64
CA GLU A 32 7.79 -2.92 26.78
C GLU A 32 7.83 -3.65 25.41
N GLU A 33 7.45 -3.02 24.32
CA GLU A 33 7.76 -3.57 23.01
C GLU A 33 9.21 -3.21 22.64
N PRO A 34 10.08 -4.20 22.46
CA PRO A 34 11.37 -3.93 21.85
C PRO A 34 11.10 -3.44 20.43
N VAL A 35 11.21 -2.13 20.22
CA VAL A 35 11.34 -1.58 18.86
C VAL A 35 12.56 -2.29 18.28
N THR A 36 12.33 -3.30 17.47
CA THR A 36 13.39 -3.95 16.73
C THR A 36 14.10 -2.85 15.94
N LYS A 37 15.43 -2.91 15.86
CA LYS A 37 16.26 -1.88 15.23
C LYS A 37 15.88 -1.58 13.76
N ASP A 38 14.96 -2.35 13.19
CA ASP A 38 14.48 -2.24 11.81
C ASP A 38 13.28 -1.30 11.64
N GLU A 39 12.61 -0.87 12.71
CA GLU A 39 11.54 0.14 12.67
C GLU A 39 12.02 1.58 12.90
N ALA A 40 13.27 1.88 12.65
CA ALA A 40 13.67 3.27 12.46
C ALA A 40 12.83 3.81 11.28
N LYS A 41 11.79 4.62 11.60
CA LYS A 41 10.82 5.16 10.64
C LYS A 41 11.57 5.73 9.44
N ARG A 42 11.56 5.00 8.31
CA ARG A 42 12.21 5.41 7.09
C ARG A 42 11.66 6.78 6.68
N ARG A 43 12.50 7.63 6.11
CA ARG A 43 12.06 8.93 5.58
C ARG A 43 11.23 8.71 4.32
N ASP A 44 10.30 9.63 4.06
CA ASP A 44 9.56 9.63 2.81
C ASP A 44 10.51 9.61 1.61
N GLY A 45 10.20 8.81 0.61
CA GLY A 45 11.01 8.63 -0.59
C GLY A 45 10.89 7.25 -1.22
N ILE A 46 11.67 7.08 -2.28
CA ILE A 46 11.76 5.84 -3.03
C ILE A 46 13.00 5.06 -2.61
N TYR A 47 12.87 3.75 -2.54
CA TYR A 47 13.90 2.81 -2.10
C TYR A 47 14.05 1.68 -3.11
N LEU A 48 15.23 1.07 -3.17
CA LEU A 48 15.48 -0.19 -3.85
C LEU A 48 15.55 -1.31 -2.81
N ILE A 49 14.71 -2.32 -3.00
CA ILE A 49 14.67 -3.52 -2.15
C ILE A 49 15.29 -4.65 -2.93
N TYR A 50 16.38 -5.22 -2.42
CA TYR A 50 17.15 -6.25 -3.09
C TYR A 50 16.70 -7.65 -2.68
N HIS A 51 17.00 -8.66 -3.51
CA HIS A 51 16.68 -10.07 -3.21
C HIS A 51 17.37 -10.60 -1.94
N ASN A 52 18.49 -10.01 -1.53
CA ASN A 52 19.18 -10.34 -0.28
C ASN A 52 18.55 -9.71 0.98
N GLY A 53 17.45 -8.98 0.83
CA GLY A 53 16.77 -8.25 1.91
C GLY A 53 17.35 -6.86 2.22
N GLU A 54 18.44 -6.45 1.54
CA GLU A 54 19.00 -5.10 1.70
C GLU A 54 18.01 -4.05 1.16
N VAL A 55 17.91 -2.92 1.85
CA VAL A 55 17.07 -1.78 1.46
C VAL A 55 17.92 -0.52 1.43
N LYS A 56 17.93 0.17 0.28
CA LYS A 56 18.66 1.43 0.10
C LYS A 56 17.74 2.53 -0.42
N PRO A 57 17.86 3.78 0.06
CA PRO A 57 17.25 4.92 -0.60
C PRO A 57 17.68 4.97 -2.07
N TYR A 58 16.73 5.17 -2.98
CA TYR A 58 17.06 5.35 -4.40
C TYR A 58 17.87 6.63 -4.56
N ALA A 59 19.07 6.48 -5.08
CA ALA A 59 19.98 7.58 -5.41
C ALA A 59 20.94 7.15 -6.51
N ASN A 60 21.54 8.13 -7.19
CA ASN A 60 22.59 7.85 -8.19
C ASN A 60 23.74 7.06 -7.55
N GLY A 61 24.14 5.98 -8.19
CA GLY A 61 25.22 5.10 -7.74
C GLY A 61 24.77 3.88 -6.90
N CYS A 62 23.47 3.70 -6.67
CA CYS A 62 22.97 2.42 -6.18
C CYS A 62 23.21 1.30 -7.19
N SER A 63 23.36 0.05 -6.74
CA SER A 63 23.34 -1.07 -7.67
C SER A 63 21.95 -1.20 -8.31
N ASN A 64 21.91 -1.41 -9.61
CA ASN A 64 20.68 -1.68 -10.36
C ASN A 64 20.41 -3.18 -10.54
N GLU A 65 21.33 -4.03 -10.07
CA GLU A 65 21.23 -5.47 -10.17
C GLU A 65 20.52 -6.07 -8.95
N ASN A 66 19.81 -7.18 -9.15
CA ASN A 66 19.16 -7.96 -8.09
C ASN A 66 18.13 -7.19 -7.26
N VAL A 67 17.54 -6.12 -7.83
CA VAL A 67 16.41 -5.44 -7.22
C VAL A 67 15.17 -6.32 -7.33
N ARG A 68 14.48 -6.51 -6.22
CA ARG A 68 13.25 -7.31 -6.11
C ARG A 68 12.00 -6.44 -6.19
N TYR A 69 12.01 -5.28 -5.52
CA TYR A 69 10.88 -4.35 -5.46
C TYR A 69 11.38 -2.90 -5.44
N ILE A 70 10.50 -1.98 -5.81
CA ILE A 70 10.63 -0.57 -5.46
C ILE A 70 9.93 -0.35 -4.11
N GLY A 71 10.67 0.07 -3.09
CA GLY A 71 10.10 0.49 -1.81
C GLY A 71 9.57 1.92 -1.90
N VAL A 72 8.39 2.16 -1.37
CA VAL A 72 7.77 3.48 -1.30
C VAL A 72 7.49 3.79 0.16
N VAL A 73 7.93 4.96 0.63
CA VAL A 73 7.56 5.52 1.94
C VAL A 73 6.96 6.89 1.70
N HIS A 74 5.74 7.10 2.18
CA HIS A 74 5.00 8.36 2.00
C HIS A 74 4.06 8.59 3.18
N GLU A 75 4.20 9.73 3.84
CA GLU A 75 3.37 10.16 4.98
C GLU A 75 3.19 9.07 6.06
N GLY A 76 4.29 8.38 6.38
CA GLY A 76 4.33 7.34 7.41
C GLY A 76 3.73 5.99 6.99
N ARG A 77 3.40 5.82 5.73
CA ARG A 77 3.03 4.54 5.11
C ARG A 77 4.18 3.98 4.31
N SER A 78 4.30 2.66 4.29
CA SER A 78 5.32 2.00 3.47
C SER A 78 4.75 0.77 2.78
N PHE A 79 5.21 0.52 1.56
CA PHE A 79 4.91 -0.69 0.79
C PHE A 79 6.00 -0.94 -0.25
N ALA A 80 6.17 -2.20 -0.61
CA ALA A 80 7.01 -2.62 -1.72
C ALA A 80 6.16 -2.74 -2.99
N LEU A 81 6.62 -2.19 -4.11
CA LEU A 81 5.94 -2.21 -5.41
C LEU A 81 6.62 -3.21 -6.34
N ALA A 82 5.86 -4.12 -6.94
CA ALA A 82 6.35 -5.08 -7.93
C ALA A 82 6.97 -4.39 -9.15
N LEU A 83 7.93 -5.04 -9.81
CA LEU A 83 8.70 -4.43 -10.91
C LEU A 83 7.97 -4.47 -12.27
N ASN A 84 6.92 -5.27 -12.39
CA ASN A 84 6.17 -5.43 -13.64
C ASN A 84 4.67 -5.31 -13.40
N ASP A 85 3.94 -4.85 -14.41
CA ASP A 85 2.48 -4.92 -14.43
C ASP A 85 2.02 -6.34 -14.75
N MET A 86 0.91 -6.73 -14.15
CA MET A 86 0.05 -7.79 -14.64
C MET A 86 -1.03 -7.17 -15.52
N THR A 87 -1.21 -7.68 -16.72
CA THR A 87 -2.25 -7.22 -17.66
C THR A 87 -3.42 -8.18 -17.67
N ASP A 88 -4.55 -7.69 -18.18
CA ASP A 88 -5.76 -8.49 -18.38
C ASP A 88 -6.31 -9.17 -17.11
N VAL A 89 -6.06 -8.56 -15.95
CA VAL A 89 -6.56 -9.05 -14.67
C VAL A 89 -8.06 -8.78 -14.55
N VAL A 90 -8.83 -9.83 -14.30
CA VAL A 90 -10.26 -9.77 -14.00
C VAL A 90 -10.45 -10.05 -12.52
N LEU A 91 -11.02 -9.09 -11.78
CA LEU A 91 -11.20 -9.25 -10.33
C LEU A 91 -12.28 -10.28 -9.97
N LEU A 92 -13.34 -10.34 -10.77
CA LEU A 92 -14.42 -11.31 -10.62
C LEU A 92 -14.98 -11.64 -12.00
N PRO A 93 -14.93 -12.90 -12.47
CA PRO A 93 -15.51 -13.30 -13.74
C PRO A 93 -16.99 -13.00 -13.83
N ASP A 94 -17.51 -12.79 -15.05
CA ASP A 94 -18.91 -12.55 -15.28
C ASP A 94 -19.76 -13.76 -14.84
N GLY A 95 -20.89 -13.49 -14.17
CA GLY A 95 -21.76 -14.52 -13.62
C GLY A 95 -21.35 -15.11 -12.27
N GLU A 96 -20.14 -14.83 -11.79
CA GLU A 96 -19.69 -15.23 -10.46
C GLU A 96 -20.25 -14.32 -9.37
N LYS A 97 -20.40 -14.87 -8.15
CA LYS A 97 -20.97 -14.14 -7.01
C LYS A 97 -19.86 -13.69 -6.05
N ALA A 98 -19.84 -12.39 -5.77
CA ALA A 98 -19.01 -11.86 -4.70
C ALA A 98 -19.66 -12.11 -3.33
N GLY A 99 -18.82 -12.35 -2.31
CA GLY A 99 -19.24 -12.46 -0.92
C GLY A 99 -19.83 -11.14 -0.37
N GLU A 100 -20.72 -11.24 0.61
CA GLU A 100 -21.25 -10.08 1.32
C GLU A 100 -20.22 -9.57 2.34
N ARG A 101 -19.75 -8.32 2.15
CA ARG A 101 -18.81 -7.65 3.05
C ARG A 101 -18.99 -6.15 3.02
N ARG A 102 -18.45 -5.46 4.02
CA ARG A 102 -18.50 -3.99 4.05
C ARG A 102 -17.65 -3.42 2.92
N ARG A 103 -18.24 -2.47 2.17
CA ARG A 103 -17.59 -1.77 1.07
C ARG A 103 -17.76 -0.26 1.22
N PRO A 104 -16.74 0.55 0.96
CA PRO A 104 -16.89 1.99 0.92
C PRO A 104 -17.71 2.40 -0.30
N SER A 105 -18.89 2.97 -0.07
CA SER A 105 -19.82 3.38 -1.12
C SER A 105 -19.56 4.78 -1.69
N ARG A 106 -18.61 5.52 -1.11
CA ARG A 106 -18.22 6.87 -1.55
C ARG A 106 -16.74 6.91 -1.82
N GLU A 107 -16.34 7.62 -2.87
CA GLU A 107 -14.93 7.77 -3.24
C GLU A 107 -14.09 8.33 -2.08
N ARG A 108 -14.58 9.37 -1.38
CA ARG A 108 -13.88 9.95 -0.24
C ARG A 108 -13.57 8.96 0.90
N ASP A 109 -14.36 7.90 1.02
CA ASP A 109 -14.14 6.87 2.04
C ASP A 109 -13.21 5.78 1.47
N ALA A 110 -13.31 5.51 0.17
CA ALA A 110 -12.49 4.53 -0.54
C ALA A 110 -11.01 4.96 -0.64
N ILE A 111 -10.73 6.24 -0.83
CA ILE A 111 -9.34 6.76 -0.88
C ILE A 111 -8.59 6.63 0.46
N TYR A 112 -9.28 6.37 1.56
CA TYR A 112 -8.70 6.08 2.87
C TYR A 112 -8.62 4.57 3.17
N ASP A 113 -8.94 3.72 2.21
CA ASP A 113 -8.72 2.29 2.32
C ASP A 113 -7.27 1.97 1.93
N PHE A 114 -6.52 1.41 2.86
CA PHE A 114 -5.11 1.03 2.70
C PHE A 114 -4.86 -0.46 2.96
N ASP A 115 -5.93 -1.25 3.16
CA ASP A 115 -5.83 -2.65 3.55
C ASP A 115 -5.74 -3.57 2.32
N SER A 116 -4.64 -3.44 1.56
CA SER A 116 -4.40 -4.19 0.33
C SER A 116 -4.47 -5.71 0.54
N VAL A 117 -3.88 -6.21 1.62
CA VAL A 117 -3.80 -7.66 1.91
C VAL A 117 -5.19 -8.24 2.16
N LYS A 118 -5.92 -7.68 3.12
CA LYS A 118 -7.25 -8.17 3.49
C LYS A 118 -8.25 -8.06 2.33
N ASN A 119 -8.19 -6.96 1.56
CA ASN A 119 -9.05 -6.80 0.39
C ASN A 119 -8.72 -7.83 -0.68
N THR A 120 -7.43 -8.11 -0.91
CA THR A 120 -7.00 -9.12 -1.88
C THR A 120 -7.41 -10.53 -1.43
N GLU A 121 -7.27 -10.86 -0.15
CA GLU A 121 -7.74 -12.13 0.40
C GLU A 121 -9.24 -12.33 0.12
N ALA A 122 -10.04 -11.30 0.38
CA ALA A 122 -11.47 -11.31 0.11
C ALA A 122 -11.81 -11.46 -1.38
N LEU A 123 -11.06 -10.80 -2.28
CA LEU A 123 -11.22 -11.00 -3.73
C LEU A 123 -10.81 -12.42 -4.16
N CYS A 124 -9.77 -12.99 -3.54
CA CYS A 124 -9.33 -14.36 -3.81
C CYS A 124 -10.30 -15.43 -3.28
N GLU A 125 -11.12 -15.12 -2.27
CA GLU A 125 -12.24 -15.98 -1.87
C GLU A 125 -13.31 -16.06 -2.96
N ASP A 126 -13.60 -14.92 -3.62
CA ASP A 126 -14.56 -14.84 -4.71
C ASP A 126 -13.99 -15.36 -6.04
N ASN A 127 -12.70 -15.13 -6.30
CA ASN A 127 -11.98 -15.54 -7.49
C ASN A 127 -10.60 -16.13 -7.14
N PRO A 128 -10.52 -17.43 -6.86
CA PRO A 128 -9.25 -18.07 -6.46
C PRO A 128 -8.12 -17.94 -7.50
N LYS A 129 -8.45 -17.72 -8.78
CA LYS A 129 -7.46 -17.54 -9.86
C LYS A 129 -6.59 -16.29 -9.68
N LEU A 130 -7.03 -15.33 -8.87
CA LEU A 130 -6.20 -14.15 -8.52
C LEU A 130 -4.96 -14.55 -7.73
N ARG A 131 -4.96 -15.67 -6.99
CA ARG A 131 -3.78 -16.20 -6.31
C ARG A 131 -2.71 -16.70 -7.28
N ASP A 132 -3.12 -17.17 -8.45
CA ASP A 132 -2.21 -17.74 -9.45
C ASP A 132 -1.39 -16.65 -10.17
N VAL A 133 -1.86 -15.40 -10.14
CA VAL A 133 -1.18 -14.27 -10.79
C VAL A 133 -0.35 -13.42 -9.83
N LEU A 134 -0.55 -13.56 -8.52
CA LEU A 134 0.21 -12.87 -7.47
C LEU A 134 1.34 -13.76 -6.97
N ASN A 135 2.51 -13.18 -6.72
CA ASN A 135 3.58 -13.89 -6.01
C ASN A 135 3.24 -13.99 -4.51
N ASP A 136 3.94 -14.89 -3.82
CA ASP A 136 3.76 -15.05 -2.37
C ASP A 136 4.05 -13.75 -1.61
N GLY A 137 3.12 -13.34 -0.76
CA GLY A 137 3.17 -12.08 -0.01
C GLY A 137 2.76 -10.83 -0.80
N GLU A 138 2.42 -10.95 -2.09
CA GLU A 138 1.88 -9.84 -2.88
C GLU A 138 0.37 -9.69 -2.75
N ALA A 139 -0.09 -8.46 -2.91
CA ALA A 139 -1.51 -8.09 -2.90
C ALA A 139 -1.81 -7.07 -4.01
N ILE A 140 -3.06 -7.03 -4.45
CA ILE A 140 -3.58 -5.95 -5.28
C ILE A 140 -3.68 -4.69 -4.39
N PRO A 141 -3.12 -3.54 -4.80
CA PRO A 141 -3.13 -2.35 -3.96
C PRO A 141 -4.56 -1.89 -3.64
N ALA A 142 -4.83 -1.54 -2.39
CA ALA A 142 -6.05 -0.82 -2.02
C ALA A 142 -6.05 0.58 -2.65
N LEU A 143 -7.22 1.23 -2.75
CA LEU A 143 -7.33 2.50 -3.48
C LEU A 143 -6.43 3.60 -2.91
N GLY A 144 -6.31 3.70 -1.58
CA GLY A 144 -5.40 4.66 -0.95
C GLY A 144 -3.94 4.44 -1.31
N VAL A 145 -3.51 3.16 -1.38
CA VAL A 145 -2.16 2.80 -1.84
C VAL A 145 -1.98 3.12 -3.31
N LEU A 146 -2.96 2.79 -4.15
CA LEU A 146 -2.90 3.05 -5.59
C LEU A 146 -2.84 4.56 -5.90
N ASN A 147 -3.52 5.40 -5.12
CA ASN A 147 -3.44 6.85 -5.22
C ASN A 147 -2.04 7.39 -4.85
N ILE A 148 -1.38 6.81 -3.83
CA ILE A 148 0.02 7.16 -3.52
C ILE A 148 0.93 6.79 -4.70
N ILE A 149 0.76 5.60 -5.30
CA ILE A 149 1.52 5.18 -6.47
C ILE A 149 1.32 6.16 -7.64
N ALA A 150 0.08 6.57 -7.89
CA ALA A 150 -0.24 7.54 -8.95
C ALA A 150 0.37 8.92 -8.65
N HIS A 151 0.34 9.37 -7.39
CA HIS A 151 0.93 10.64 -6.97
C HIS A 151 2.46 10.67 -7.12
N LEU A 152 3.14 9.59 -6.76
CA LEU A 152 4.60 9.44 -6.84
C LEU A 152 5.07 8.77 -8.14
N ARG A 153 4.23 8.78 -9.17
CA ARG A 153 4.47 8.06 -10.42
C ARG A 153 5.80 8.40 -11.08
N ASP A 154 6.15 9.68 -11.14
CA ASP A 154 7.35 10.13 -11.80
C ASP A 154 8.61 9.66 -11.06
N GLU A 155 8.63 9.73 -9.75
CA GLU A 155 9.72 9.24 -8.90
C GLU A 155 9.87 7.71 -8.99
N ILE A 156 8.74 6.99 -8.98
CA ILE A 156 8.71 5.54 -9.17
C ILE A 156 9.23 5.17 -10.56
N ASN A 157 8.77 5.87 -11.61
CA ASN A 157 9.19 5.62 -12.98
C ASN A 157 10.68 5.92 -13.19
N ASN A 158 11.24 6.93 -12.52
CA ASN A 158 12.67 7.20 -12.55
C ASN A 158 13.48 6.05 -11.93
N ALA A 159 13.00 5.49 -10.82
CA ALA A 159 13.63 4.33 -10.19
C ALA A 159 13.52 3.07 -11.04
N LEU A 160 12.36 2.81 -11.66
CA LEU A 160 12.14 1.69 -12.59
C LEU A 160 13.05 1.78 -13.81
N ASP A 161 13.12 2.97 -14.44
CA ASP A 161 14.00 3.23 -15.57
C ASP A 161 15.47 3.00 -15.23
N TYR A 162 15.91 3.48 -14.06
CA TYR A 162 17.27 3.29 -13.57
C TYR A 162 17.68 1.81 -13.45
N ILE A 163 16.75 0.95 -13.02
CA ILE A 163 17.01 -0.50 -12.91
C ILE A 163 16.64 -1.27 -14.17
N GLY A 164 16.31 -0.58 -15.29
CA GLY A 164 15.97 -1.19 -16.57
C GLY A 164 14.66 -1.97 -16.56
N LYS A 165 13.68 -1.52 -15.78
CA LYS A 165 12.35 -2.13 -15.67
C LYS A 165 11.28 -1.27 -16.35
N PRO A 166 10.17 -1.90 -16.81
CA PRO A 166 9.06 -1.17 -17.42
C PRO A 166 8.46 -0.13 -16.45
N LYS A 167 8.28 1.08 -16.96
CA LYS A 167 7.56 2.14 -16.24
C LYS A 167 6.10 1.73 -16.01
N LEU A 168 5.45 2.38 -15.07
CA LEU A 168 4.01 2.30 -14.89
C LEU A 168 3.31 2.79 -16.17
N ALA A 169 2.44 1.98 -16.73
CA ALA A 169 1.76 2.26 -17.98
C ALA A 169 0.74 3.41 -17.86
N ASP A 170 0.47 4.11 -18.97
CA ASP A 170 -0.60 5.12 -19.09
C ASP A 170 -1.96 4.45 -19.30
N THR A 171 -2.41 3.66 -18.31
CA THR A 171 -3.64 2.87 -18.41
C THR A 171 -4.42 2.86 -17.09
N TRP A 172 -5.52 2.15 -17.11
CA TRP A 172 -6.34 1.86 -15.96
C TRP A 172 -5.71 0.76 -15.10
N TYR A 173 -5.58 1.05 -13.78
CA TYR A 173 -5.14 0.08 -12.79
C TYR A 173 -6.25 -0.23 -11.81
N TRP A 174 -6.46 -1.52 -11.55
CA TRP A 174 -7.35 -1.99 -10.52
C TRP A 174 -6.82 -1.70 -9.12
N SER A 175 -7.72 -1.31 -8.22
CA SER A 175 -7.50 -1.47 -6.79
C SER A 175 -8.28 -2.67 -6.25
N SER A 176 -7.85 -3.19 -5.09
CA SER A 176 -8.60 -4.21 -4.36
C SER A 176 -9.78 -3.66 -3.56
N THR A 177 -9.96 -2.34 -3.53
CA THR A 177 -11.08 -1.68 -2.85
C THR A 177 -12.35 -1.84 -3.69
N GLU A 178 -13.32 -2.55 -3.16
CA GLU A 178 -14.59 -2.79 -3.84
C GLU A 178 -15.60 -1.67 -3.53
N LEU A 179 -16.43 -1.31 -4.51
CA LEU A 179 -17.60 -0.44 -4.31
C LEU A 179 -18.85 -1.27 -3.95
N SER A 180 -19.02 -2.39 -4.62
CA SER A 180 -20.22 -3.26 -4.48
C SER A 180 -19.89 -4.71 -4.87
N LEU A 181 -20.89 -5.56 -4.93
CA LEU A 181 -20.74 -6.95 -5.38
C LEU A 181 -20.11 -7.04 -6.78
N GLY A 182 -20.50 -6.18 -7.71
CA GLY A 182 -20.04 -6.23 -9.12
C GLY A 182 -19.04 -5.16 -9.52
N PHE A 183 -18.71 -4.20 -8.62
CA PHE A 183 -17.87 -3.05 -8.96
C PHE A 183 -16.70 -2.90 -8.00
N ALA A 184 -15.56 -2.46 -8.54
CA ALA A 184 -14.40 -2.05 -7.76
C ALA A 184 -13.87 -0.69 -8.23
N TRP A 185 -13.08 -0.06 -7.36
CA TRP A 185 -12.38 1.18 -7.63
C TRP A 185 -11.08 0.92 -8.37
N GLY A 186 -10.60 1.91 -9.11
CA GLY A 186 -9.29 1.92 -9.70
C GLY A 186 -8.87 3.33 -10.10
N VAL A 187 -7.67 3.45 -10.63
CA VAL A 187 -7.09 4.74 -11.02
C VAL A 187 -6.59 4.66 -12.46
N ASN A 188 -6.95 5.66 -13.26
CA ASN A 188 -6.37 5.81 -14.60
C ASN A 188 -5.10 6.64 -14.50
N PHE A 189 -3.96 6.02 -14.74
CA PHE A 189 -2.65 6.67 -14.63
C PHE A 189 -2.34 7.65 -15.76
N SER A 190 -3.14 7.67 -16.85
CA SER A 190 -2.98 8.69 -17.89
C SER A 190 -3.44 10.08 -17.42
N ASN A 191 -4.37 10.15 -16.46
CA ASN A 191 -4.95 11.42 -15.97
C ASN A 191 -5.05 11.54 -14.44
N GLY A 192 -4.66 10.49 -13.70
CA GLY A 192 -4.71 10.45 -12.23
C GLY A 192 -6.11 10.35 -11.63
N ASN A 193 -7.15 10.18 -12.44
CA ASN A 193 -8.52 10.13 -11.94
C ASN A 193 -8.90 8.76 -11.41
N THR A 194 -9.67 8.77 -10.32
CA THR A 194 -10.29 7.57 -9.74
C THR A 194 -11.61 7.29 -10.45
N TYR A 195 -11.85 6.03 -10.79
CA TYR A 195 -13.07 5.54 -11.42
C TYR A 195 -13.55 4.24 -10.78
N ILE A 196 -14.78 3.87 -11.09
CA ILE A 196 -15.34 2.55 -10.81
C ILE A 196 -15.53 1.80 -12.11
N ASN A 197 -15.35 0.47 -12.06
CA ASN A 197 -15.65 -0.37 -13.21
C ASN A 197 -16.20 -1.73 -12.76
N TYR A 198 -16.81 -2.47 -13.68
CA TYR A 198 -17.25 -3.84 -13.45
C TYR A 198 -16.05 -4.74 -13.19
N LYS A 199 -16.10 -5.54 -12.13
CA LYS A 199 -15.02 -6.47 -11.77
C LYS A 199 -14.70 -7.52 -12.83
N CYS A 200 -15.65 -7.78 -13.75
CA CYS A 200 -15.44 -8.66 -14.90
C CYS A 200 -14.67 -7.99 -16.05
N THR A 201 -14.39 -6.68 -15.95
CA THR A 201 -13.56 -5.99 -16.94
C THR A 201 -12.09 -6.32 -16.70
N ALA A 202 -11.34 -6.55 -17.79
CA ALA A 202 -9.90 -6.71 -17.71
C ALA A 202 -9.21 -5.35 -17.46
N GLY A 203 -8.20 -5.36 -16.61
CA GLY A 203 -7.42 -4.17 -16.26
C GLY A 203 -5.99 -4.52 -15.83
N ALA A 204 -5.14 -3.51 -15.69
CA ALA A 204 -3.79 -3.71 -15.17
C ALA A 204 -3.78 -3.78 -13.65
N VAL A 205 -2.79 -4.50 -13.10
CA VAL A 205 -2.46 -4.51 -11.67
C VAL A 205 -0.95 -4.37 -11.52
N ARG A 206 -0.49 -3.47 -10.68
CA ARG A 206 0.87 -3.44 -10.16
C ARG A 206 0.81 -3.89 -8.69
N ALA A 207 1.25 -5.09 -8.41
CA ALA A 207 1.15 -5.68 -7.07
C ALA A 207 1.99 -4.91 -6.04
N VAL A 208 1.58 -5.00 -4.78
CA VAL A 208 2.31 -4.47 -3.62
C VAL A 208 2.52 -5.57 -2.58
N ALA A 209 3.57 -5.41 -1.76
CA ALA A 209 3.87 -6.29 -0.64
C ALA A 209 4.21 -5.46 0.61
N ALA A 210 4.33 -6.11 1.76
CA ALA A 210 4.80 -5.49 2.98
C ALA A 210 6.25 -4.98 2.85
N PHE A 211 6.54 -3.83 3.49
CA PHE A 211 7.86 -3.19 3.45
C PHE A 211 8.19 -2.47 4.75
#